data_519438cc07a909927420cb1253544a59
#
_entry.id   519438cc07a909927420cb1253544a59
#
_cell.length_a   1.000
_cell.length_b   1.000
_cell.length_c   1.000
_cell.angle_alpha   90.00
_cell.angle_beta   90.00
_cell.angle_gamma   90.00
#
_symmetry.space_group_name_H-M   'P 1'
#
loop_
_entity.id
_entity.type
_entity.pdbx_description
1 polymer ?
#
loop_
_entity_poly.entity_id
_entity_poly.type
_entity_poly.pdbx_seq_one_letter_code
_entity_poly.pdbx_strand_id
1 'polypeptide(L)'
;YLEEWTAPTKRHTPDAAGNWDATPAAYLRGLGEMQTQHTCILLEDITAACNLTCPTCFADSSPSRAGTVPADRVLANIDQRLARENGRIDVLMLSGGEPTLHPDFEEIVERVLERDVVRVLVNSNGIRIAKDDAFLRFLEKHNRRVEIYLQFDGFRLETHRAHRGADLRRIKADAVRRLSEAGVFTTLTMTASLGVNDDEIGDVVRLALDTPFVGGVSIQPQFGSGRSTTIDPLNRLTHTGVLARLGPQTNGLVTWRDLTALPCSHPHCCSVGYMLRTDKGEWKSLVGIIGHDQLKARLDLVANRINDPELSAQLRRLVKEALLGLLSEQSSLTHPSIAQLFRDVCESCDLGLSTLIRLAGDALIGDTKRFRQLVATRIKRITIKPFMDMHTMLEERLLQCCVHVGTQRGAPDAEHQCAPFCAVQAWAPLSGTKLAELARREHTVPLLSVEA
;
A
#
# COMPACT_ATOMS: atom_id res chain seq x y z
N TYR A 1 8.65 -29.58 9.12
CA TYR A 1 7.65 -28.72 8.47
C TYR A 1 6.36 -28.66 9.29
N LEU A 2 5.68 -29.80 9.53
CA LEU A 2 4.45 -29.84 10.36
C LEU A 2 4.73 -29.59 11.85
N GLU A 3 5.90 -29.97 12.37
CA GLU A 3 6.29 -29.69 13.75
C GLU A 3 6.63 -28.23 13.99
N GLU A 4 7.21 -27.51 13.02
CA GLU A 4 7.40 -26.07 13.08
C GLU A 4 6.06 -25.33 13.07
N TRP A 5 5.08 -25.80 12.30
CA TRP A 5 3.74 -25.21 12.21
C TRP A 5 2.92 -25.36 13.51
N THR A 6 3.15 -26.42 14.25
CA THR A 6 2.52 -26.61 15.57
C THR A 6 3.29 -25.94 16.70
N ALA A 7 4.51 -25.46 16.45
CA ALA A 7 5.33 -24.78 17.45
C ALA A 7 4.72 -23.49 18.05
N PRO A 8 3.93 -22.67 17.32
CA PRO A 8 3.26 -21.52 17.91
C PRO A 8 2.33 -21.85 19.06
N THR A 9 1.56 -22.92 18.92
CA THR A 9 0.67 -23.39 19.99
C THR A 9 1.41 -23.93 21.21
N LYS A 10 2.67 -24.37 21.05
CA LYS A 10 3.53 -24.81 22.14
C LYS A 10 4.19 -23.67 22.93
N ARG A 11 4.21 -22.44 22.39
CA ARG A 11 4.78 -21.26 23.06
C ARG A 11 3.77 -20.54 23.96
N HIS A 12 2.48 -20.75 23.73
CA HIS A 12 1.45 -20.32 24.64
C HIS A 12 1.35 -21.34 25.76
N THR A 13 1.94 -21.06 26.91
CA THR A 13 1.73 -21.86 28.10
C THR A 13 0.31 -21.61 28.62
N PRO A 14 -0.46 -22.67 28.90
CA PRO A 14 -1.74 -22.50 29.58
C PRO A 14 -1.51 -21.79 30.92
N ASP A 15 -2.53 -21.09 31.41
CA ASP A 15 -2.51 -20.55 32.75
C ASP A 15 -2.35 -21.64 33.82
N ALA A 16 -2.21 -21.26 35.10
CA ALA A 16 -2.05 -22.21 36.20
C ALA A 16 -3.25 -23.16 36.34
N ALA A 17 -4.40 -22.88 35.72
CA ALA A 17 -5.59 -23.71 35.66
C ALA A 17 -5.64 -24.59 34.40
N GLY A 18 -4.64 -24.53 33.53
CA GLY A 18 -4.57 -25.27 32.29
C GLY A 18 -5.40 -24.67 31.14
N ASN A 19 -5.89 -23.44 31.26
CA ASN A 19 -6.67 -22.77 30.23
C ASN A 19 -5.74 -22.05 29.26
N TRP A 20 -6.05 -22.14 27.99
CA TRP A 20 -5.38 -21.39 26.93
C TRP A 20 -6.02 -19.99 26.81
N ASP A 21 -5.18 -18.95 26.75
CA ASP A 21 -5.65 -17.63 26.36
C ASP A 21 -6.00 -17.61 24.87
N ALA A 22 -7.26 -17.88 24.58
CA ALA A 22 -7.81 -17.90 23.20
C ALA A 22 -8.32 -16.50 22.77
N THR A 23 -7.90 -15.43 23.44
CA THR A 23 -8.31 -14.08 23.06
C THR A 23 -7.67 -13.65 21.73
N PRO A 24 -8.35 -12.79 20.95
CA PRO A 24 -7.75 -12.19 19.75
C PRO A 24 -6.42 -11.49 20.05
N ALA A 25 -6.27 -10.89 21.22
CA ALA A 25 -5.03 -10.24 21.62
C ALA A 25 -3.88 -11.23 21.80
N ALA A 26 -4.13 -12.40 22.41
CA ALA A 26 -3.12 -13.44 22.54
C ALA A 26 -2.69 -14.01 21.19
N TYR A 27 -3.65 -14.23 20.26
CA TYR A 27 -3.35 -14.68 18.92
C TYR A 27 -2.46 -13.68 18.16
N LEU A 28 -2.79 -12.39 18.21
CA LEU A 28 -2.00 -11.34 17.57
C LEU A 28 -0.59 -11.22 18.18
N ARG A 29 -0.45 -11.39 19.51
CA ARG A 29 0.88 -11.45 20.14
C ARG A 29 1.70 -12.62 19.60
N GLY A 30 1.10 -13.82 19.53
CA GLY A 30 1.75 -15.01 19.00
C GLY A 30 2.22 -14.82 17.55
N LEU A 31 1.38 -14.24 16.69
CA LEU A 31 1.78 -13.89 15.32
C LEU A 31 2.94 -12.90 15.30
N GLY A 32 2.93 -11.89 16.16
CA GLY A 32 4.01 -10.90 16.25
C GLY A 32 5.35 -11.50 16.68
N GLU A 33 5.32 -12.49 17.59
CA GLU A 33 6.52 -13.22 18.03
C GLU A 33 7.10 -14.12 16.93
N MET A 34 6.22 -14.72 16.10
CA MET A 34 6.64 -15.59 15.01
C MET A 34 7.07 -14.83 13.76
N GLN A 35 6.72 -13.53 13.67
CA GLN A 35 6.98 -12.72 12.50
C GLN A 35 8.46 -12.38 12.39
N THR A 36 9.13 -13.01 11.42
CA THR A 36 10.55 -12.80 11.11
C THR A 36 10.77 -11.92 9.88
N GLN A 37 9.70 -11.59 9.15
CA GLN A 37 9.78 -10.76 7.95
C GLN A 37 10.11 -9.31 8.29
N HIS A 38 10.98 -8.73 7.47
CA HIS A 38 11.23 -7.29 7.45
C HIS A 38 9.94 -6.49 7.19
N THR A 39 9.78 -5.38 7.87
CA THR A 39 8.64 -4.49 7.68
C THR A 39 8.83 -3.61 6.45
N CYS A 40 8.23 -3.97 5.33
CA CYS A 40 8.21 -3.10 4.14
C CYS A 40 7.27 -1.89 4.34
N ILE A 41 6.15 -2.10 5.02
CA ILE A 41 5.19 -1.02 5.36
C ILE A 41 4.79 -1.17 6.81
N LEU A 42 5.12 -0.18 7.63
CA LEU A 42 4.57 -0.01 8.96
C LEU A 42 3.32 0.86 8.87
N LEU A 43 2.17 0.35 9.31
CA LEU A 43 0.92 1.08 9.36
C LEU A 43 0.64 1.51 10.80
N GLU A 44 0.49 2.82 11.02
CA GLU A 44 0.13 3.40 12.31
C GLU A 44 -1.24 4.05 12.25
N ASP A 45 -2.17 3.54 13.03
CA ASP A 45 -3.50 4.10 13.21
C ASP A 45 -3.45 5.21 14.27
N ILE A 46 -3.36 6.46 13.84
CA ILE A 46 -3.16 7.60 14.75
C ILE A 46 -4.47 8.19 15.31
N THR A 47 -5.61 7.87 14.70
CA THR A 47 -6.94 8.29 15.18
C THR A 47 -8.03 7.31 14.76
N ALA A 48 -9.05 7.13 15.59
CA ALA A 48 -10.25 6.39 15.22
C ALA A 48 -11.32 7.28 14.59
N ALA A 49 -11.21 8.61 14.72
CA ALA A 49 -12.15 9.57 14.18
C ALA A 49 -12.05 9.67 12.64
N CYS A 50 -13.18 9.82 11.98
CA CYS A 50 -13.27 10.04 10.56
C CYS A 50 -14.45 10.98 10.25
N ASN A 51 -14.33 11.82 9.24
CA ASN A 51 -15.42 12.68 8.77
C ASN A 51 -16.38 11.98 7.78
N LEU A 52 -16.24 10.67 7.61
CA LEU A 52 -17.13 9.82 6.81
C LEU A 52 -17.59 8.60 7.60
N THR A 53 -18.75 8.04 7.18
CA THR A 53 -19.28 6.75 7.67
C THR A 53 -19.40 5.79 6.51
N CYS A 54 -18.26 5.39 5.95
CA CYS A 54 -18.20 4.53 4.77
C CYS A 54 -18.83 3.15 5.03
N PRO A 55 -19.76 2.66 4.19
CA PRO A 55 -20.35 1.32 4.35
C PRO A 55 -19.30 0.19 4.31
N THR A 56 -18.23 0.35 3.52
CA THR A 56 -17.15 -0.64 3.36
C THR A 56 -15.90 -0.33 4.20
N CYS A 57 -16.04 0.40 5.30
CA CYS A 57 -14.89 0.78 6.13
C CYS A 57 -14.35 -0.42 6.92
N PHE A 58 -13.16 -0.88 6.57
CA PHE A 58 -12.49 -1.97 7.29
C PHE A 58 -12.11 -1.59 8.72
N ALA A 59 -11.92 -0.30 8.99
CA ALA A 59 -11.53 0.23 10.29
C ALA A 59 -12.72 0.56 11.20
N ASP A 60 -13.96 0.47 10.70
CA ASP A 60 -15.18 0.85 11.40
C ASP A 60 -15.14 2.27 12.00
N SER A 61 -14.43 3.17 11.36
CA SER A 61 -14.27 4.56 11.78
C SER A 61 -15.46 5.43 11.37
N SER A 62 -15.77 6.45 12.18
CA SER A 62 -16.90 7.37 11.93
C SER A 62 -16.70 8.68 12.70
N PRO A 63 -17.54 9.72 12.46
CA PRO A 63 -17.52 10.95 13.24
C PRO A 63 -17.82 10.75 14.74
N SER A 64 -18.55 9.70 15.09
CA SER A 64 -18.89 9.35 16.48
C SER A 64 -17.81 8.54 17.19
N ARG A 65 -16.80 8.05 16.47
CA ARG A 65 -15.68 7.34 17.08
C ARG A 65 -14.71 8.34 17.69
N ALA A 66 -14.58 8.30 19.01
CA ALA A 66 -13.52 9.00 19.72
C ALA A 66 -12.27 8.13 19.81
N GLY A 67 -11.12 8.76 19.90
CA GLY A 67 -9.84 8.09 20.11
C GLY A 67 -8.78 8.61 19.18
N THR A 68 -7.97 9.52 19.72
CA THR A 68 -6.77 10.05 19.08
C THR A 68 -5.59 9.55 19.88
N VAL A 69 -4.60 9.00 19.23
CA VAL A 69 -3.37 8.52 19.87
C VAL A 69 -2.46 9.74 20.07
N PRO A 70 -2.05 10.08 21.30
CA PRO A 70 -1.15 11.22 21.52
C PRO A 70 0.10 11.14 20.66
N ALA A 71 0.57 12.29 20.14
CA ALA A 71 1.71 12.36 19.23
C ALA A 71 2.96 11.64 19.79
N ASP A 72 3.29 11.85 21.06
CA ASP A 72 4.45 11.19 21.67
C ASP A 72 4.31 9.67 21.69
N ARG A 73 3.09 9.14 21.84
CA ARG A 73 2.87 7.70 21.79
C ARG A 73 3.01 7.15 20.36
N VAL A 74 2.50 7.85 19.36
CA VAL A 74 2.72 7.49 17.94
C VAL A 74 4.21 7.39 17.65
N LEU A 75 4.97 8.39 18.10
CA LEU A 75 6.42 8.43 17.86
C LEU A 75 7.16 7.34 18.64
N ALA A 76 6.76 7.06 19.88
CA ALA A 76 7.35 5.96 20.66
C ALA A 76 7.12 4.60 19.98
N ASN A 77 5.93 4.36 19.39
CA ASN A 77 5.66 3.15 18.63
C ASN A 77 6.58 3.02 17.41
N ILE A 78 6.75 4.12 16.69
CA ILE A 78 7.65 4.17 15.51
C ILE A 78 9.09 3.92 15.94
N ASP A 79 9.55 4.53 17.04
CA ASP A 79 10.91 4.36 17.55
C ASP A 79 11.19 2.93 18.00
N GLN A 80 10.22 2.26 18.65
CA GLN A 80 10.33 0.84 18.97
C GLN A 80 10.46 -0.03 17.72
N ARG A 81 9.71 0.31 16.65
CA ARG A 81 9.83 -0.43 15.40
C ARG A 81 11.15 -0.18 14.70
N LEU A 82 11.61 1.06 14.65
CA LEU A 82 12.93 1.40 14.13
C LEU A 82 14.03 0.57 14.80
N ALA A 83 13.98 0.44 16.15
CA ALA A 83 14.93 -0.38 16.88
C ALA A 83 14.93 -1.85 16.45
N ARG A 84 13.77 -2.41 16.09
CA ARG A 84 13.65 -3.79 15.59
C ARG A 84 14.06 -3.96 14.13
N GLU A 85 13.96 -2.90 13.34
CA GLU A 85 14.28 -2.87 11.90
C GLU A 85 15.69 -2.30 11.64
N ASN A 86 16.62 -2.48 12.57
CA ASN A 86 18.00 -1.99 12.45
C ASN A 86 18.11 -0.47 12.21
N GLY A 87 17.19 0.29 12.78
CA GLY A 87 17.18 1.75 12.74
C GLY A 87 16.50 2.36 11.53
N ARG A 88 15.94 1.57 10.60
CA ARG A 88 15.34 2.08 9.35
C ARG A 88 13.98 1.48 9.05
N ILE A 89 13.05 2.30 8.61
CA ILE A 89 11.75 1.91 8.06
C ILE A 89 11.63 2.43 6.62
N ASP A 90 11.35 1.55 5.67
CA ASP A 90 11.19 1.93 4.26
C ASP A 90 9.92 2.77 4.05
N VAL A 91 8.79 2.32 4.56
CA VAL A 91 7.52 3.02 4.41
C VAL A 91 6.75 3.03 5.73
N LEU A 92 6.46 4.22 6.23
CA LEU A 92 5.48 4.43 7.30
C LEU A 92 4.16 4.91 6.67
N MET A 93 3.07 4.23 6.97
CA MET A 93 1.73 4.62 6.55
C MET A 93 0.92 5.15 7.75
N LEU A 94 0.64 6.43 7.78
CA LEU A 94 -0.28 7.04 8.74
C LEU A 94 -1.72 6.76 8.30
N SER A 95 -2.49 6.16 9.18
CA SER A 95 -3.83 5.64 8.92
C SER A 95 -4.74 5.77 10.16
N GLY A 96 -5.83 4.99 10.18
CA GLY A 96 -6.82 4.96 11.24
C GLY A 96 -8.21 5.21 10.70
N GLY A 97 -8.90 6.25 11.20
CA GLY A 97 -10.07 6.83 10.54
C GLY A 97 -9.63 7.70 9.36
N GLU A 98 -9.61 9.00 9.58
CA GLU A 98 -8.97 9.96 8.66
C GLU A 98 -7.78 10.61 9.39
N PRO A 99 -6.54 10.22 9.09
CA PRO A 99 -5.37 10.68 9.85
C PRO A 99 -5.18 12.19 9.79
N THR A 100 -5.62 12.86 8.71
CA THR A 100 -5.50 14.31 8.56
C THR A 100 -6.39 15.11 9.52
N LEU A 101 -7.29 14.44 10.26
CA LEU A 101 -8.10 15.04 11.33
C LEU A 101 -7.40 15.00 12.69
N HIS A 102 -6.25 14.32 12.80
CA HIS A 102 -5.48 14.34 14.04
C HIS A 102 -5.04 15.77 14.34
N PRO A 103 -5.26 16.31 15.57
CA PRO A 103 -4.90 17.69 15.89
C PRO A 103 -3.41 17.98 15.66
N ASP A 104 -2.53 17.03 16.01
CA ASP A 104 -1.09 17.16 15.90
C ASP A 104 -0.53 16.49 14.64
N PHE A 105 -1.35 16.33 13.57
CA PHE A 105 -0.94 15.60 12.35
C PHE A 105 0.35 16.15 11.73
N GLU A 106 0.44 17.46 11.60
CA GLU A 106 1.58 18.12 10.96
C GLU A 106 2.84 17.96 11.81
N GLU A 107 2.72 18.10 13.14
CA GLU A 107 3.81 17.82 14.08
C GLU A 107 4.28 16.37 14.01
N ILE A 108 3.35 15.40 14.00
CA ILE A 108 3.70 13.98 13.87
C ILE A 108 4.50 13.76 12.60
N VAL A 109 4.06 14.28 11.45
CA VAL A 109 4.76 14.13 10.18
C VAL A 109 6.16 14.74 10.25
N GLU A 110 6.30 15.99 10.74
CA GLU A 110 7.59 16.66 10.83
C GLU A 110 8.57 15.88 11.74
N ARG A 111 8.12 15.44 12.91
CA ARG A 111 8.94 14.64 13.84
C ARG A 111 9.29 13.25 13.27
N VAL A 112 8.41 12.63 12.50
CA VAL A 112 8.71 11.38 11.78
C VAL A 112 9.79 11.61 10.72
N LEU A 113 9.77 12.73 10.02
CA LEU A 113 10.76 13.06 9.01
C LEU A 113 12.16 13.32 9.57
N GLU A 114 12.31 13.53 10.88
CA GLU A 114 13.61 13.59 11.58
C GLU A 114 14.24 12.19 11.77
N ARG A 115 13.47 11.12 11.59
CA ARG A 115 13.89 9.73 11.75
C ARG A 115 14.31 9.11 10.41
N ASP A 116 14.98 7.97 10.46
CA ASP A 116 15.30 7.19 9.25
C ASP A 116 14.07 6.39 8.76
N VAL A 117 13.06 7.15 8.39
CA VAL A 117 11.88 6.68 7.68
C VAL A 117 12.00 7.19 6.25
N VAL A 118 12.17 6.30 5.29
CA VAL A 118 12.43 6.70 3.90
C VAL A 118 11.24 7.45 3.32
N ARG A 119 10.02 6.97 3.59
CA ARG A 119 8.79 7.56 3.06
C ARG A 119 7.63 7.51 4.06
N VAL A 120 6.86 8.58 4.10
CA VAL A 120 5.61 8.68 4.84
C VAL A 120 4.45 8.65 3.84
N LEU A 121 3.61 7.61 3.91
CA LEU A 121 2.34 7.55 3.19
C LEU A 121 1.21 8.01 4.09
N VAL A 122 0.32 8.84 3.58
CA VAL A 122 -0.87 9.31 4.29
C VAL A 122 -2.11 8.69 3.64
N ASN A 123 -2.76 7.77 4.34
CA ASN A 123 -3.99 7.13 3.85
C ASN A 123 -5.18 8.05 4.08
N SER A 124 -5.62 8.78 3.06
CA SER A 124 -6.62 9.84 3.19
C SER A 124 -7.82 9.69 2.26
N ASN A 125 -8.98 10.13 2.75
CA ASN A 125 -10.19 10.27 1.94
C ASN A 125 -10.16 11.52 1.03
N GLY A 126 -9.19 12.41 1.18
CA GLY A 126 -8.95 13.57 0.32
C GLY A 126 -9.81 14.81 0.60
N ILE A 127 -10.71 14.78 1.57
CA ILE A 127 -11.61 15.94 1.83
C ILE A 127 -10.81 17.15 2.29
N ARG A 128 -9.87 16.99 3.24
CA ARG A 128 -9.01 18.10 3.70
C ARG A 128 -8.13 18.62 2.56
N ILE A 129 -7.58 17.71 1.76
CA ILE A 129 -6.73 18.06 0.59
C ILE A 129 -7.49 18.93 -0.41
N ALA A 130 -8.76 18.61 -0.68
CA ALA A 130 -9.58 19.35 -1.63
C ALA A 130 -10.00 20.75 -1.13
N LYS A 131 -10.00 21.00 0.19
CA LYS A 131 -10.61 22.19 0.80
C LYS A 131 -9.64 23.11 1.54
N ASP A 132 -8.49 22.59 2.01
CA ASP A 132 -7.56 23.31 2.88
C ASP A 132 -6.27 23.64 2.12
N ASP A 133 -6.09 24.93 1.81
CA ASP A 133 -4.89 25.41 1.10
C ASP A 133 -3.64 25.40 1.98
N ALA A 134 -3.80 25.60 3.30
CA ALA A 134 -2.67 25.57 4.22
C ALA A 134 -2.13 24.14 4.32
N PHE A 135 -3.03 23.18 4.42
CA PHE A 135 -2.66 21.76 4.43
C PHE A 135 -1.99 21.33 3.11
N LEU A 136 -2.50 21.81 1.97
CA LEU A 136 -1.87 21.50 0.68
C LEU A 136 -0.44 22.04 0.61
N ARG A 137 -0.20 23.28 1.08
CA ARG A 137 1.16 23.87 1.16
C ARG A 137 2.07 23.08 2.09
N PHE A 138 1.55 22.54 3.20
CA PHE A 138 2.28 21.66 4.08
C PHE A 138 2.73 20.37 3.34
N LEU A 139 1.83 19.74 2.59
CA LEU A 139 2.16 18.57 1.78
C LEU A 139 3.18 18.90 0.68
N GLU A 140 3.04 20.05 0.01
CA GLU A 140 4.00 20.53 -0.99
C GLU A 140 5.40 20.72 -0.40
N LYS A 141 5.51 21.34 0.79
CA LYS A 141 6.77 21.51 1.53
C LYS A 141 7.49 20.19 1.76
N HIS A 142 6.75 19.12 2.04
CA HIS A 142 7.30 17.80 2.38
C HIS A 142 7.19 16.77 1.25
N ASN A 143 6.84 17.17 0.04
CA ASN A 143 6.54 16.32 -1.12
C ASN A 143 7.70 15.41 -1.59
N ARG A 144 8.90 15.55 -1.01
CA ARG A 144 10.03 14.66 -1.30
C ARG A 144 9.94 13.31 -0.59
N ARG A 145 9.33 13.28 0.60
CA ARG A 145 9.22 12.08 1.45
C ARG A 145 7.79 11.79 1.88
N VAL A 146 6.84 12.70 1.67
CA VAL A 146 5.41 12.52 1.97
C VAL A 146 4.67 12.24 0.69
N GLU A 147 3.87 11.18 0.67
CA GLU A 147 3.00 10.75 -0.41
C GLU A 147 1.58 10.54 0.11
N ILE A 148 0.62 10.70 -0.77
CA ILE A 148 -0.79 10.46 -0.45
C ILE A 148 -1.25 9.12 -1.02
N TYR A 149 -1.83 8.31 -0.16
CA TYR A 149 -2.57 7.10 -0.51
C TYR A 149 -4.05 7.46 -0.54
N LEU A 150 -4.48 8.00 -1.71
CA LEU A 150 -5.80 8.63 -1.86
C LEU A 150 -6.87 7.60 -2.17
N GLN A 151 -7.87 7.48 -1.31
CA GLN A 151 -9.03 6.65 -1.58
C GLN A 151 -9.78 7.15 -2.81
N PHE A 152 -9.85 6.34 -3.89
CA PHE A 152 -10.47 6.68 -5.16
C PHE A 152 -11.09 5.43 -5.80
N ASP A 153 -12.41 5.26 -5.65
CA ASP A 153 -13.07 3.99 -5.98
C ASP A 153 -13.67 3.95 -7.39
N GLY A 154 -13.79 5.10 -8.06
CA GLY A 154 -14.39 5.22 -9.38
C GLY A 154 -14.98 6.61 -9.63
N PHE A 155 -15.83 6.72 -10.64
CA PHE A 155 -16.36 7.99 -11.15
C PHE A 155 -17.88 8.13 -10.94
N ARG A 156 -18.61 7.00 -10.78
CA ARG A 156 -20.06 7.02 -10.69
C ARG A 156 -20.53 7.41 -9.29
N LEU A 157 -21.69 8.03 -9.23
CA LEU A 157 -22.35 8.40 -7.97
C LEU A 157 -22.66 7.15 -7.13
N GLU A 158 -23.12 6.10 -7.79
CA GLU A 158 -23.47 4.81 -7.18
C GLU A 158 -22.26 4.19 -6.49
N THR A 159 -21.10 4.20 -7.15
CA THR A 159 -19.82 3.75 -6.61
C THR A 159 -19.45 4.51 -5.34
N HIS A 160 -19.54 5.84 -5.38
CA HIS A 160 -19.25 6.67 -4.20
C HIS A 160 -20.22 6.43 -3.05
N ARG A 161 -21.49 6.27 -3.34
CA ARG A 161 -22.52 5.95 -2.31
C ARG A 161 -22.29 4.57 -1.70
N ALA A 162 -22.03 3.56 -2.53
CA ALA A 162 -21.78 2.20 -2.08
C ALA A 162 -20.55 2.09 -1.18
N HIS A 163 -19.45 2.74 -1.54
CA HIS A 163 -18.20 2.63 -0.80
C HIS A 163 -18.03 3.70 0.30
N ARG A 164 -18.53 4.93 0.08
CA ARG A 164 -18.23 6.07 0.97
C ARG A 164 -19.46 6.64 1.67
N GLY A 165 -20.67 6.23 1.27
CA GLY A 165 -21.92 6.72 1.83
C GLY A 165 -22.27 8.17 1.45
N ALA A 166 -21.49 8.79 0.55
CA ALA A 166 -21.65 10.19 0.14
C ALA A 166 -21.22 10.38 -1.32
N ASP A 167 -21.66 11.48 -1.94
CA ASP A 167 -21.15 11.91 -3.25
C ASP A 167 -19.83 12.68 -3.06
N LEU A 168 -18.73 12.03 -3.37
CA LEU A 168 -17.40 12.61 -3.27
C LEU A 168 -16.74 12.85 -4.63
N ARG A 169 -17.46 12.73 -5.74
CA ARG A 169 -16.89 12.82 -7.10
C ARG A 169 -16.10 14.11 -7.29
N ARG A 170 -16.69 15.26 -6.96
CA ARG A 170 -16.01 16.56 -7.06
C ARG A 170 -14.80 16.65 -6.12
N ILE A 171 -14.97 16.23 -4.88
CA ILE A 171 -13.88 16.23 -3.88
C ILE A 171 -12.69 15.39 -4.36
N LYS A 172 -12.94 14.21 -4.94
CA LYS A 172 -11.88 13.33 -5.45
C LYS A 172 -11.17 13.94 -6.66
N ALA A 173 -11.93 14.49 -7.61
CA ALA A 173 -11.36 15.20 -8.76
C ALA A 173 -10.49 16.39 -8.34
N ASP A 174 -10.98 17.22 -7.42
CA ASP A 174 -10.24 18.37 -6.89
C ASP A 174 -8.99 17.92 -6.13
N ALA A 175 -9.07 16.89 -5.29
CA ALA A 175 -7.91 16.37 -4.56
C ALA A 175 -6.82 15.86 -5.51
N VAL A 176 -7.17 15.06 -6.53
CA VAL A 176 -6.23 14.55 -7.53
C VAL A 176 -5.56 15.70 -8.28
N ARG A 177 -6.33 16.67 -8.76
CA ARG A 177 -5.82 17.85 -9.47
C ARG A 177 -4.86 18.65 -8.61
N ARG A 178 -5.25 19.01 -7.38
CA ARG A 178 -4.46 19.81 -6.44
C ARG A 178 -3.15 19.13 -6.04
N LEU A 179 -3.17 17.84 -5.77
CA LEU A 179 -1.96 17.06 -5.46
C LEU A 179 -1.00 17.00 -6.66
N SER A 180 -1.54 16.82 -7.87
CA SER A 180 -0.76 16.83 -9.09
C SER A 180 -0.08 18.19 -9.33
N GLU A 181 -0.81 19.29 -9.16
CA GLU A 181 -0.32 20.67 -9.31
C GLU A 181 0.75 21.00 -8.26
N ALA A 182 0.57 20.54 -7.01
CA ALA A 182 1.54 20.71 -5.91
C ALA A 182 2.77 19.76 -6.01
N GLY A 183 2.81 18.88 -6.99
CA GLY A 183 3.92 17.94 -7.18
C GLY A 183 4.01 16.90 -6.06
N VAL A 184 2.89 16.55 -5.43
CA VAL A 184 2.80 15.54 -4.37
C VAL A 184 2.48 14.19 -4.99
N PHE A 185 3.37 13.22 -4.83
CA PHE A 185 3.11 11.87 -5.32
C PHE A 185 1.88 11.26 -4.64
N THR A 186 1.03 10.66 -5.47
CA THR A 186 -0.25 10.11 -5.04
C THR A 186 -0.43 8.71 -5.61
N THR A 187 -0.84 7.77 -4.80
CA THR A 187 -1.35 6.47 -5.25
C THR A 187 -2.87 6.47 -5.11
N LEU A 188 -3.59 6.23 -6.22
CA LEU A 188 -5.03 6.04 -6.16
C LEU A 188 -5.33 4.67 -5.56
N THR A 189 -6.14 4.63 -4.52
CA THR A 189 -6.51 3.40 -3.84
C THR A 189 -7.98 3.10 -4.09
N MET A 190 -8.21 2.04 -4.85
CA MET A 190 -9.55 1.61 -5.24
C MET A 190 -9.98 0.41 -4.40
N THR A 191 -11.05 0.55 -3.63
CA THR A 191 -11.79 -0.61 -3.12
C THR A 191 -12.66 -1.14 -4.25
N ALA A 192 -12.34 -2.32 -4.76
CA ALA A 192 -13.03 -2.92 -5.91
C ALA A 192 -14.02 -4.00 -5.45
N SER A 193 -15.28 -3.88 -5.85
CA SER A 193 -16.37 -4.78 -5.45
C SER A 193 -17.13 -5.28 -6.67
N LEU A 194 -17.39 -6.60 -6.70
CA LEU A 194 -18.12 -7.26 -7.78
C LEU A 194 -19.52 -6.66 -7.92
N GLY A 195 -19.89 -6.25 -9.14
CA GLY A 195 -21.20 -5.68 -9.45
C GLY A 195 -21.40 -4.24 -8.94
N VAL A 196 -20.38 -3.60 -8.36
CA VAL A 196 -20.43 -2.20 -7.90
C VAL A 196 -19.57 -1.31 -8.77
N ASN A 197 -18.28 -1.59 -8.83
CA ASN A 197 -17.30 -0.77 -9.56
C ASN A 197 -16.20 -1.61 -10.23
N ASP A 198 -16.38 -2.90 -10.33
CA ASP A 198 -15.43 -3.80 -10.98
C ASP A 198 -15.33 -3.57 -12.49
N ASP A 199 -16.23 -2.79 -13.06
CA ASP A 199 -16.23 -2.28 -14.43
C ASP A 199 -15.53 -0.91 -14.60
N GLU A 200 -15.18 -0.20 -13.51
CA GLU A 200 -14.46 1.09 -13.52
C GLU A 200 -12.94 0.93 -13.35
N ILE A 201 -12.42 -0.29 -13.18
CA ILE A 201 -10.98 -0.55 -12.95
C ILE A 201 -10.10 0.07 -14.03
N GLY A 202 -10.48 -0.12 -15.30
CA GLY A 202 -9.74 0.44 -16.43
C GLY A 202 -9.73 1.96 -16.46
N ASP A 203 -10.82 2.61 -16.06
CA ASP A 203 -10.92 4.07 -16.03
C ASP A 203 -10.04 4.67 -14.93
N VAL A 204 -9.98 4.03 -13.76
CA VAL A 204 -9.08 4.44 -12.67
C VAL A 204 -7.61 4.24 -13.08
N VAL A 205 -7.29 3.15 -13.78
CA VAL A 205 -5.94 2.91 -14.32
C VAL A 205 -5.58 4.01 -15.32
N ARG A 206 -6.46 4.34 -16.27
CA ARG A 206 -6.24 5.43 -17.25
C ARG A 206 -6.02 6.77 -16.57
N LEU A 207 -6.86 7.13 -15.58
CA LEU A 207 -6.65 8.35 -14.80
C LEU A 207 -5.24 8.40 -14.18
N ALA A 208 -4.77 7.28 -13.62
CA ALA A 208 -3.43 7.22 -13.04
C ALA A 208 -2.33 7.37 -14.09
N LEU A 209 -2.49 6.76 -15.26
CA LEU A 209 -1.53 6.88 -16.36
C LEU A 209 -1.42 8.31 -16.88
N ASP A 210 -2.54 9.02 -17.02
CA ASP A 210 -2.60 10.32 -17.66
C ASP A 210 -2.30 11.50 -16.72
N THR A 211 -2.40 11.29 -15.39
CA THR A 211 -2.22 12.37 -14.43
C THR A 211 -0.79 12.44 -13.90
N PRO A 212 -0.05 13.55 -14.10
CA PRO A 212 1.26 13.74 -13.48
C PRO A 212 1.18 13.62 -11.94
N PHE A 213 2.25 13.14 -11.31
CA PHE A 213 2.34 12.88 -9.87
C PHE A 213 1.32 11.88 -9.29
N VAL A 214 0.38 11.35 -10.08
CA VAL A 214 -0.28 10.10 -9.70
C VAL A 214 0.69 8.98 -10.05
N GLY A 215 1.43 8.49 -9.06
CA GLY A 215 2.49 7.49 -9.21
C GLY A 215 1.95 6.09 -9.57
N GLY A 216 0.65 5.87 -9.40
CA GLY A 216 0.02 4.60 -9.76
C GLY A 216 -1.33 4.38 -9.10
N VAL A 217 -1.78 3.13 -9.19
CA VAL A 217 -3.04 2.67 -8.60
C VAL A 217 -2.82 1.43 -7.75
N SER A 218 -3.54 1.33 -6.64
CA SER A 218 -3.63 0.14 -5.81
C SER A 218 -5.07 -0.36 -5.79
N ILE A 219 -5.33 -1.43 -6.51
CA ILE A 219 -6.65 -2.05 -6.60
C ILE A 219 -6.76 -3.09 -5.48
N GLN A 220 -7.75 -2.91 -4.63
CA GLN A 220 -7.97 -3.74 -3.44
C GLN A 220 -9.35 -4.36 -3.52
N PRO A 221 -9.46 -5.65 -3.88
CA PRO A 221 -10.72 -6.35 -3.74
C PRO A 221 -11.29 -6.16 -2.34
N GLN A 222 -12.58 -5.84 -2.25
CA GLN A 222 -13.27 -5.66 -0.97
C GLN A 222 -13.13 -6.93 -0.12
N PHE A 223 -12.87 -6.77 1.16
CA PHE A 223 -12.72 -7.86 2.12
C PHE A 223 -13.60 -7.62 3.36
N GLY A 224 -13.95 -8.70 4.05
CA GLY A 224 -14.86 -8.69 5.20
C GLY A 224 -14.14 -8.24 6.46
N SER A 225 -14.24 -6.95 6.80
CA SER A 225 -13.71 -6.39 8.03
C SER A 225 -14.46 -5.12 8.43
N GLY A 226 -14.43 -4.75 9.69
CA GLY A 226 -15.07 -3.54 10.19
C GLY A 226 -16.58 -3.52 9.90
N ARG A 227 -17.07 -2.52 9.16
CA ARG A 227 -18.46 -2.45 8.68
C ARG A 227 -18.73 -3.32 7.45
N SER A 228 -17.70 -3.72 6.73
CA SER A 228 -17.79 -4.56 5.55
C SER A 228 -18.03 -6.03 5.92
N THR A 229 -19.14 -6.33 6.61
CA THR A 229 -19.43 -7.68 7.14
C THR A 229 -20.36 -8.51 6.26
N THR A 230 -20.93 -7.93 5.20
CA THR A 230 -21.94 -8.56 4.34
C THR A 230 -21.38 -9.10 3.03
N ILE A 231 -20.07 -9.38 2.98
CA ILE A 231 -19.46 -9.98 1.79
C ILE A 231 -19.86 -11.44 1.69
N ASP A 232 -20.43 -11.82 0.53
CA ASP A 232 -20.61 -13.22 0.20
C ASP A 232 -19.23 -13.84 -0.13
N PRO A 233 -18.74 -14.81 0.66
CA PRO A 233 -17.43 -15.41 0.44
C PRO A 233 -17.34 -16.18 -0.88
N LEU A 234 -18.46 -16.64 -1.43
CA LEU A 234 -18.51 -17.41 -2.68
C LEU A 234 -18.77 -16.53 -3.90
N ASN A 235 -19.30 -15.32 -3.72
CA ASN A 235 -19.64 -14.41 -4.82
C ASN A 235 -19.03 -13.03 -4.59
N ARG A 236 -17.69 -12.94 -4.73
CA ARG A 236 -16.91 -11.71 -4.51
C ARG A 236 -15.87 -11.50 -5.59
N LEU A 237 -15.42 -10.27 -5.75
CA LEU A 237 -14.29 -9.99 -6.62
C LEU A 237 -13.01 -10.53 -5.98
N THR A 238 -12.30 -11.37 -6.74
CA THR A 238 -11.02 -11.97 -6.31
C THR A 238 -9.84 -11.28 -6.97
N HIS A 239 -8.63 -11.62 -6.54
CA HIS A 239 -7.39 -11.19 -7.19
C HIS A 239 -7.38 -11.51 -8.69
N THR A 240 -7.67 -12.77 -9.04
CA THR A 240 -7.76 -13.20 -10.44
C THR A 240 -8.90 -12.52 -11.19
N GLY A 241 -10.00 -12.22 -10.51
CA GLY A 241 -11.10 -11.45 -11.07
C GLY A 241 -10.70 -10.03 -11.48
N VAL A 242 -9.83 -9.37 -10.70
CA VAL A 242 -9.25 -8.07 -11.07
C VAL A 242 -8.30 -8.21 -12.26
N LEU A 243 -7.39 -9.20 -12.22
CA LEU A 243 -6.43 -9.47 -13.31
C LEU A 243 -7.15 -9.70 -14.64
N ALA A 244 -8.25 -10.46 -14.63
CA ALA A 244 -9.03 -10.77 -15.82
C ALA A 244 -9.71 -9.51 -16.44
N ARG A 245 -9.98 -8.49 -15.64
CA ARG A 245 -10.66 -7.25 -16.08
C ARG A 245 -9.70 -6.21 -16.66
N LEU A 246 -8.42 -6.25 -16.28
CA LEU A 246 -7.45 -5.25 -16.74
C LEU A 246 -7.36 -5.19 -18.26
N GLY A 247 -7.12 -6.31 -18.93
CA GLY A 247 -6.96 -6.36 -20.39
C GLY A 247 -8.17 -5.79 -21.14
N PRO A 248 -9.38 -6.34 -20.95
CA PRO A 248 -10.58 -5.83 -21.61
C PRO A 248 -10.87 -4.35 -21.32
N GLN A 249 -10.72 -3.91 -20.08
CA GLN A 249 -11.06 -2.54 -19.69
C GLN A 249 -10.01 -1.49 -20.05
N THR A 250 -8.77 -1.91 -20.32
CA THR A 250 -7.70 -1.01 -20.77
C THR A 250 -7.40 -1.12 -22.27
N ASN A 251 -8.25 -1.84 -23.03
CA ASN A 251 -8.03 -2.14 -24.46
C ASN A 251 -6.68 -2.83 -24.72
N GLY A 252 -6.31 -3.75 -23.83
CA GLY A 252 -5.04 -4.50 -23.93
C GLY A 252 -3.80 -3.73 -23.47
N LEU A 253 -3.93 -2.48 -23.05
CA LEU A 253 -2.79 -1.65 -22.61
C LEU A 253 -2.12 -2.23 -21.35
N VAL A 254 -2.91 -2.74 -20.42
CA VAL A 254 -2.44 -3.42 -19.20
C VAL A 254 -3.16 -4.75 -19.10
N THR A 255 -2.42 -5.83 -19.04
CA THR A 255 -2.95 -7.19 -18.93
C THR A 255 -2.38 -7.89 -17.69
N TRP A 256 -2.90 -9.06 -17.33
CA TRP A 256 -2.36 -9.87 -16.25
C TRP A 256 -0.89 -10.27 -16.49
N ARG A 257 -0.44 -10.32 -17.76
CA ARG A 257 0.95 -10.63 -18.12
C ARG A 257 1.94 -9.52 -17.78
N ASP A 258 1.45 -8.32 -17.53
CA ASP A 258 2.27 -7.15 -17.20
C ASP A 258 2.55 -7.02 -15.69
N LEU A 259 1.95 -7.92 -14.88
CA LEU A 259 2.12 -7.93 -13.44
C LEU A 259 2.89 -9.19 -13.00
N THR A 260 3.64 -9.04 -11.92
CA THR A 260 4.35 -10.15 -11.25
C THR A 260 4.12 -10.09 -9.75
N ALA A 261 4.35 -11.20 -9.06
CA ALA A 261 4.26 -11.25 -7.61
C ALA A 261 5.36 -10.39 -6.97
N LEU A 262 5.04 -9.73 -5.86
CA LEU A 262 6.02 -8.97 -5.08
C LEU A 262 6.90 -9.96 -4.28
N PRO A 263 8.25 -9.94 -4.42
CA PRO A 263 9.11 -10.98 -3.85
C PRO A 263 9.23 -10.92 -2.32
N CYS A 264 8.99 -9.76 -1.69
CA CYS A 264 9.07 -9.59 -0.24
C CYS A 264 7.86 -10.13 0.53
N SER A 265 6.87 -10.70 -0.15
CA SER A 265 5.66 -11.25 0.47
C SER A 265 5.22 -12.54 -0.22
N HIS A 266 4.28 -13.24 0.39
CA HIS A 266 3.68 -14.41 -0.27
C HIS A 266 3.15 -14.04 -1.67
N PRO A 267 3.34 -14.89 -2.70
CA PRO A 267 2.98 -14.57 -4.09
C PRO A 267 1.52 -14.13 -4.29
N HIS A 268 0.61 -14.61 -3.45
CA HIS A 268 -0.81 -14.23 -3.50
C HIS A 268 -1.16 -12.94 -2.75
N CYS A 269 -0.17 -12.26 -2.13
CA CYS A 269 -0.43 -11.05 -1.35
C CYS A 269 -0.47 -9.78 -2.20
N CYS A 270 0.35 -9.75 -3.26
CA CYS A 270 0.45 -8.55 -4.09
C CYS A 270 0.94 -8.91 -5.48
N SER A 271 0.23 -8.44 -6.49
CA SER A 271 0.76 -8.34 -7.84
C SER A 271 1.13 -6.91 -8.16
N VAL A 272 2.29 -6.71 -8.79
CA VAL A 272 2.79 -5.39 -9.16
C VAL A 272 3.24 -5.39 -10.62
N GLY A 273 2.91 -4.31 -11.33
CA GLY A 273 3.38 -4.02 -12.68
C GLY A 273 3.80 -2.55 -12.79
N TYR A 274 4.71 -2.28 -13.69
CA TYR A 274 5.19 -0.93 -13.98
C TYR A 274 4.97 -0.62 -15.45
N MET A 275 4.43 0.57 -15.70
CA MET A 275 4.23 1.13 -17.03
C MET A 275 5.21 2.26 -17.25
N LEU A 276 5.85 2.25 -18.40
CA LEU A 276 6.80 3.27 -18.84
C LEU A 276 6.25 4.00 -20.06
N ARG A 277 6.27 5.33 -20.03
CA ARG A 277 5.85 6.18 -21.13
C ARG A 277 7.02 6.43 -22.06
N THR A 278 6.86 6.06 -23.32
CA THR A 278 7.84 6.28 -24.40
C THR A 278 7.95 7.76 -24.81
N ASP A 279 8.95 8.13 -25.61
CA ASP A 279 9.06 9.47 -26.18
C ASP A 279 7.96 9.79 -27.19
N LYS A 280 7.35 8.75 -27.77
CA LYS A 280 6.17 8.88 -28.63
C LYS A 280 4.86 9.09 -27.84
N GLY A 281 4.94 9.03 -26.51
CA GLY A 281 3.79 9.19 -25.62
C GLY A 281 3.01 7.91 -25.34
N GLU A 282 3.43 6.77 -25.86
CA GLU A 282 2.80 5.47 -25.66
C GLU A 282 3.22 4.86 -24.31
N TRP A 283 2.34 4.11 -23.69
CA TRP A 283 2.66 3.34 -22.51
C TRP A 283 3.08 1.92 -22.87
N LYS A 284 4.19 1.46 -22.31
CA LYS A 284 4.68 0.08 -22.43
C LYS A 284 4.89 -0.52 -21.05
N SER A 285 4.60 -1.80 -20.93
CA SER A 285 4.86 -2.55 -19.69
C SER A 285 6.37 -2.79 -19.53
N LEU A 286 6.87 -2.56 -18.31
CA LEU A 286 8.25 -2.86 -17.98
C LEU A 286 8.54 -4.37 -18.09
N VAL A 287 7.57 -5.23 -17.73
CA VAL A 287 7.67 -6.68 -17.94
C VAL A 287 7.81 -7.02 -19.42
N GLY A 288 7.03 -6.36 -20.28
CA GLY A 288 7.13 -6.55 -21.74
C GLY A 288 8.49 -6.13 -22.32
N ILE A 289 9.21 -5.24 -21.63
CA ILE A 289 10.52 -4.73 -22.06
C ILE A 289 11.65 -5.65 -21.58
N ILE A 290 11.69 -5.99 -20.28
CA ILE A 290 12.83 -6.69 -19.67
C ILE A 290 12.52 -8.14 -19.28
N GLY A 291 11.27 -8.58 -19.39
CA GLY A 291 10.83 -9.91 -18.99
C GLY A 291 10.56 -10.04 -17.47
N HIS A 292 9.77 -11.06 -17.10
CA HIS A 292 9.37 -11.33 -15.71
C HIS A 292 10.56 -11.60 -14.80
N ASP A 293 11.51 -12.45 -15.21
CA ASP A 293 12.64 -12.84 -14.38
C ASP A 293 13.55 -11.67 -14.06
N GLN A 294 13.80 -10.82 -15.06
CA GLN A 294 14.62 -9.64 -14.90
C GLN A 294 13.95 -8.59 -13.99
N LEU A 295 12.63 -8.42 -14.13
CA LEU A 295 11.89 -7.53 -13.24
C LEU A 295 11.88 -8.06 -11.80
N LYS A 296 11.57 -9.35 -11.61
CA LYS A 296 11.51 -9.99 -10.29
C LYS A 296 12.85 -9.88 -9.55
N ALA A 297 13.97 -10.13 -10.24
CA ALA A 297 15.31 -10.00 -9.67
C ALA A 297 15.66 -8.57 -9.21
N ARG A 298 14.93 -7.56 -9.68
CA ARG A 298 15.16 -6.13 -9.38
C ARG A 298 14.02 -5.48 -8.61
N LEU A 299 12.96 -6.21 -8.30
CA LEU A 299 11.79 -5.66 -7.61
C LEU A 299 12.13 -5.12 -6.22
N ASP A 300 13.10 -5.70 -5.53
CA ASP A 300 13.58 -5.18 -4.24
C ASP A 300 14.13 -3.74 -4.37
N LEU A 301 14.65 -3.41 -5.54
CA LEU A 301 15.13 -2.05 -5.85
C LEU A 301 14.01 -1.07 -6.24
N VAL A 302 12.88 -1.58 -6.77
CA VAL A 302 11.89 -0.76 -7.48
C VAL A 302 10.53 -0.73 -6.77
N ALA A 303 10.11 -1.82 -6.12
CA ALA A 303 8.72 -2.00 -5.69
C ALA A 303 8.21 -0.94 -4.70
N ASN A 304 9.02 -0.53 -3.73
CA ASN A 304 8.66 0.48 -2.73
C ASN A 304 9.47 1.78 -2.82
N ARG A 305 10.33 1.93 -3.84
CA ARG A 305 11.39 2.93 -3.87
C ARG A 305 11.37 3.88 -5.08
N ILE A 306 10.31 3.87 -5.91
CA ILE A 306 10.26 4.72 -7.14
C ILE A 306 10.52 6.20 -6.85
N ASN A 307 10.13 6.67 -5.68
CA ASN A 307 10.30 8.07 -5.27
C ASN A 307 11.37 8.27 -4.18
N ASP A 308 12.13 7.20 -3.85
CA ASP A 308 13.12 7.22 -2.79
C ASP A 308 14.31 8.12 -3.16
N PRO A 309 14.69 9.08 -2.29
CA PRO A 309 15.92 9.87 -2.46
C PRO A 309 17.18 9.01 -2.58
N GLU A 310 17.22 7.87 -1.92
CA GLU A 310 18.34 6.94 -1.96
C GLU A 310 18.35 6.12 -3.25
N LEU A 311 17.19 5.74 -3.78
CA LEU A 311 17.10 5.19 -5.13
C LEU A 311 17.61 6.19 -6.15
N SER A 312 17.30 7.48 -5.99
CA SER A 312 17.87 8.54 -6.82
C SER A 312 19.39 8.59 -6.75
N ALA A 313 19.98 8.30 -5.58
CA ALA A 313 21.42 8.21 -5.42
C ALA A 313 22.01 6.93 -6.04
N GLN A 314 21.34 5.79 -5.87
CA GLN A 314 21.72 4.52 -6.48
C GLN A 314 21.56 4.55 -8.00
N LEU A 315 20.44 5.09 -8.50
CA LEU A 315 20.25 5.32 -9.94
C LEU A 315 21.29 6.28 -10.52
N ARG A 316 21.66 7.36 -9.80
CA ARG A 316 22.76 8.24 -10.20
C ARG A 316 24.07 7.49 -10.32
N ARG A 317 24.36 6.59 -9.38
CA ARG A 317 25.57 5.77 -9.41
C ARG A 317 25.54 4.78 -10.57
N LEU A 318 24.43 4.08 -10.77
CA LEU A 318 24.24 3.13 -11.87
C LEU A 318 24.29 3.82 -13.24
N VAL A 319 23.66 4.98 -13.38
CA VAL A 319 23.68 5.80 -14.59
C VAL A 319 25.08 6.34 -14.84
N LYS A 320 25.79 6.79 -13.81
CA LYS A 320 27.19 7.21 -13.91
C LYS A 320 28.10 6.07 -14.36
N GLU A 321 27.94 4.89 -13.77
CA GLU A 321 28.70 3.69 -14.14
C GLU A 321 28.40 3.24 -15.58
N ALA A 322 27.13 3.30 -16.00
CA ALA A 322 26.73 2.98 -17.38
C ALA A 322 27.28 4.01 -18.41
N LEU A 323 27.22 5.31 -18.08
CA LEU A 323 27.80 6.37 -18.93
C LEU A 323 29.31 6.28 -19.03
N LEU A 324 30.00 6.02 -17.91
CA LEU A 324 31.45 5.80 -17.92
C LEU A 324 31.80 4.55 -18.73
N GLY A 325 30.97 3.51 -18.67
CA GLY A 325 31.13 2.31 -19.50
C GLY A 325 30.89 2.54 -20.98
N LEU A 326 29.97 3.44 -21.35
CA LEU A 326 29.75 3.83 -22.76
C LEU A 326 30.84 4.74 -23.32
N LEU A 327 31.50 5.52 -22.44
CA LEU A 327 32.55 6.47 -22.82
C LEU A 327 33.95 5.84 -22.81
N SER A 328 34.13 4.68 -22.20
CA SER A 328 35.42 3.97 -22.17
C SER A 328 35.32 2.65 -22.92
N GLU A 329 35.98 2.58 -24.06
CA GLU A 329 36.16 1.33 -24.82
C GLU A 329 36.93 0.23 -24.06
N GLN A 330 37.36 0.49 -22.84
CA GLN A 330 38.26 -0.37 -22.05
C GLN A 330 37.81 -0.61 -20.60
N SER A 331 36.53 -0.57 -20.23
CA SER A 331 36.16 -0.82 -18.84
C SER A 331 35.75 -2.27 -18.55
N SER A 332 36.66 -2.99 -17.92
CA SER A 332 36.44 -4.26 -17.22
C SER A 332 35.58 -4.12 -15.93
N LEU A 333 35.01 -2.93 -15.66
CA LEU A 333 34.32 -2.57 -14.42
C LEU A 333 32.79 -2.50 -14.54
N THR A 334 32.23 -2.62 -15.72
CA THR A 334 30.79 -2.64 -15.89
C THR A 334 30.27 -4.06 -15.76
N HIS A 335 29.42 -4.27 -14.78
CA HIS A 335 28.65 -5.51 -14.69
C HIS A 335 27.89 -5.66 -16.03
N PRO A 336 28.15 -6.70 -16.86
CA PRO A 336 27.56 -6.83 -18.19
C PRO A 336 26.04 -6.70 -18.20
N SER A 337 25.40 -7.09 -17.11
CA SER A 337 23.96 -7.04 -16.91
C SER A 337 23.36 -5.62 -16.85
N ILE A 338 24.12 -4.60 -16.45
CA ILE A 338 23.60 -3.22 -16.35
C ILE A 338 23.67 -2.52 -17.71
N ALA A 339 24.77 -2.66 -18.42
CA ALA A 339 24.90 -2.13 -19.77
C ALA A 339 23.94 -2.83 -20.75
N GLN A 340 23.71 -4.13 -20.57
CA GLN A 340 22.72 -4.87 -21.34
C GLN A 340 21.31 -4.40 -21.00
N LEU A 341 20.97 -4.25 -19.73
CA LEU A 341 19.66 -3.73 -19.31
C LEU A 341 19.38 -2.33 -19.90
N PHE A 342 20.39 -1.45 -19.90
CA PHE A 342 20.25 -0.12 -20.52
C PHE A 342 20.02 -0.23 -22.04
N ARG A 343 20.73 -1.11 -22.73
CA ARG A 343 20.50 -1.36 -24.17
C ARG A 343 19.11 -1.92 -24.43
N ASP A 344 18.72 -2.94 -23.70
CA ASP A 344 17.40 -3.59 -23.83
C ASP A 344 16.26 -2.61 -23.56
N VAL A 345 16.42 -1.75 -22.53
CA VAL A 345 15.46 -0.67 -22.24
C VAL A 345 15.46 0.39 -23.34
N CYS A 346 16.64 0.76 -23.89
CA CYS A 346 16.74 1.76 -24.95
C CYS A 346 16.14 1.28 -26.26
N GLU A 347 16.46 0.05 -26.68
CA GLU A 347 16.00 -0.52 -27.96
C GLU A 347 14.50 -0.85 -27.90
N SER A 348 14.00 -1.32 -26.74
CA SER A 348 12.61 -1.76 -26.60
C SER A 348 11.64 -0.64 -26.22
N CYS A 349 12.12 0.48 -25.63
CA CYS A 349 11.27 1.54 -25.12
C CYS A 349 11.02 2.69 -26.08
N ASP A 350 11.62 2.72 -27.25
CA ASP A 350 11.62 3.92 -28.11
C ASP A 350 12.05 5.20 -27.33
N LEU A 351 12.96 5.04 -26.37
CA LEU A 351 13.58 6.16 -25.68
C LEU A 351 14.77 6.63 -26.50
N GLY A 352 14.66 7.81 -27.09
CA GLY A 352 15.77 8.42 -27.82
C GLY A 352 16.98 8.66 -26.93
N LEU A 353 18.19 8.56 -27.51
CA LEU A 353 19.46 8.83 -26.83
C LEU A 353 19.44 10.17 -26.06
N SER A 354 18.76 11.18 -26.59
CA SER A 354 18.59 12.49 -25.96
C SER A 354 17.80 12.44 -24.64
N THR A 355 16.82 11.55 -24.54
CA THR A 355 16.06 11.34 -23.31
C THR A 355 16.89 10.61 -22.26
N LEU A 356 17.69 9.63 -22.67
CA LEU A 356 18.60 8.93 -21.79
C LEU A 356 19.73 9.82 -21.27
N ILE A 357 20.33 10.64 -22.15
CA ILE A 357 21.34 11.64 -21.76
C ILE A 357 20.73 12.65 -20.79
N ARG A 358 19.47 13.05 -20.99
CA ARG A 358 18.75 13.97 -20.09
C ARG A 358 18.44 13.32 -18.75
N LEU A 359 17.95 12.07 -18.75
CA LEU A 359 17.76 11.25 -17.54
C LEU A 359 19.07 11.10 -16.76
N ALA A 360 20.12 10.78 -17.45
CA ALA A 360 21.45 10.63 -16.88
C ALA A 360 22.00 11.98 -16.37
N GLY A 361 21.83 13.06 -17.14
CA GLY A 361 22.22 14.42 -16.73
C GLY A 361 21.48 14.91 -15.51
N ASP A 362 20.15 14.79 -15.49
CA ASP A 362 19.33 15.20 -14.32
C ASP A 362 19.63 14.34 -13.09
N ALA A 363 19.95 13.05 -13.28
CA ALA A 363 20.41 12.18 -12.21
C ALA A 363 21.81 12.51 -11.71
N LEU A 364 22.72 12.95 -12.58
CA LEU A 364 24.12 13.32 -12.24
C LEU A 364 24.21 14.71 -11.62
N ILE A 365 23.46 15.68 -12.11
CA ILE A 365 23.44 17.07 -11.62
C ILE A 365 22.71 17.17 -10.30
N GLY A 366 21.89 16.16 -9.95
CA GLY A 366 21.14 16.13 -8.70
C GLY A 366 19.95 17.08 -8.68
N ASP A 367 19.45 17.52 -9.84
CA ASP A 367 18.19 18.26 -9.93
C ASP A 367 17.02 17.34 -9.62
N THR A 368 16.77 17.16 -8.31
CA THR A 368 15.73 16.28 -7.80
C THR A 368 14.33 16.70 -8.26
N LYS A 369 14.11 17.98 -8.61
CA LYS A 369 12.82 18.48 -9.09
C LYS A 369 12.55 17.99 -10.52
N ARG A 370 13.51 18.12 -11.43
CA ARG A 370 13.40 17.62 -12.82
C ARG A 370 13.29 16.11 -12.86
N PHE A 371 14.11 15.41 -12.09
CA PHE A 371 14.04 13.95 -11.99
C PHE A 371 12.67 13.48 -11.48
N ARG A 372 12.13 14.13 -10.44
CA ARG A 372 10.79 13.82 -9.92
C ARG A 372 9.69 14.07 -10.96
N GLN A 373 9.77 15.19 -11.69
CA GLN A 373 8.83 15.49 -12.78
C GLN A 373 8.88 14.43 -13.88
N LEU A 374 10.05 13.94 -14.21
CA LEU A 374 10.22 12.89 -15.20
C LEU A 374 9.62 11.56 -14.73
N VAL A 375 9.92 11.15 -13.49
CA VAL A 375 9.32 9.95 -12.89
C VAL A 375 7.79 10.08 -12.85
N ALA A 376 7.29 11.24 -12.41
CA ALA A 376 5.86 11.51 -12.29
C ALA A 376 5.08 11.38 -13.61
N THR A 377 5.73 11.71 -14.73
CA THR A 377 5.11 11.70 -16.06
C THR A 377 5.36 10.43 -16.86
N ARG A 378 6.39 9.65 -16.51
CA ARG A 378 6.83 8.52 -17.32
C ARG A 378 6.72 7.16 -16.67
N ILE A 379 6.67 7.08 -15.34
CA ILE A 379 6.63 5.79 -14.64
C ILE A 379 5.36 5.72 -13.80
N LYS A 380 4.58 4.65 -14.01
CA LYS A 380 3.37 4.39 -13.23
C LYS A 380 3.39 2.96 -12.69
N ARG A 381 2.91 2.80 -11.47
CA ARG A 381 2.81 1.50 -10.79
C ARG A 381 1.35 1.06 -10.69
N ILE A 382 1.10 -0.19 -11.04
CA ILE A 382 -0.19 -0.84 -10.86
C ILE A 382 -0.01 -1.97 -9.86
N THR A 383 -0.77 -1.95 -8.79
CA THR A 383 -0.73 -2.99 -7.76
C THR A 383 -2.12 -3.56 -7.52
N ILE A 384 -2.19 -4.86 -7.28
CA ILE A 384 -3.40 -5.53 -6.82
C ILE A 384 -3.08 -6.14 -5.48
N LYS A 385 -3.80 -5.74 -4.43
CA LYS A 385 -3.60 -6.19 -3.04
C LYS A 385 -4.87 -6.87 -2.51
N PRO A 386 -5.01 -8.18 -2.66
CA PRO A 386 -6.14 -8.94 -2.11
C PRO A 386 -5.89 -9.17 -0.61
N PHE A 387 -6.41 -8.29 0.23
CA PHE A 387 -6.39 -8.52 1.68
C PHE A 387 -7.23 -9.73 2.05
N MET A 388 -6.84 -10.40 3.13
CA MET A 388 -7.57 -11.53 3.67
C MET A 388 -8.58 -11.07 4.72
N ASP A 389 -9.67 -11.81 4.80
CA ASP A 389 -10.66 -11.79 5.87
C ASP A 389 -10.81 -13.19 6.47
N MET A 390 -11.74 -13.36 7.40
CA MET A 390 -11.96 -14.64 8.09
C MET A 390 -12.25 -15.83 7.14
N HIS A 391 -12.81 -15.55 5.95
CA HIS A 391 -13.14 -16.60 4.97
C HIS A 391 -11.96 -16.98 4.08
N THR A 392 -10.95 -16.15 4.00
CA THR A 392 -9.80 -16.29 3.08
C THR A 392 -8.46 -16.32 3.80
N MET A 393 -8.48 -16.45 5.14
CA MET A 393 -7.27 -16.44 5.95
C MET A 393 -6.38 -17.65 5.63
N LEU A 394 -5.13 -17.36 5.30
CA LEU A 394 -4.07 -18.33 5.10
C LEU A 394 -2.89 -17.97 6.00
N GLU A 395 -2.51 -18.88 6.88
CA GLU A 395 -1.45 -18.66 7.86
C GLU A 395 -0.09 -18.40 7.19
N GLU A 396 0.22 -19.12 6.12
CA GLU A 396 1.44 -18.90 5.32
C GLU A 396 1.56 -17.45 4.83
N ARG A 397 0.44 -16.84 4.42
CA ARG A 397 0.43 -15.44 4.01
C ARG A 397 0.63 -14.49 5.18
N LEU A 398 0.17 -14.87 6.38
CA LEU A 398 0.41 -14.07 7.58
C LEU A 398 1.88 -14.11 7.98
N LEU A 399 2.49 -15.30 7.97
CA LEU A 399 3.91 -15.48 8.32
C LEU A 399 4.87 -14.80 7.35
N GLN A 400 4.50 -14.71 6.07
CA GLN A 400 5.27 -13.99 5.03
C GLN A 400 4.81 -12.55 4.82
N CYS A 401 3.99 -12.02 5.72
CA CYS A 401 3.50 -10.65 5.59
C CYS A 401 4.62 -9.66 5.90
N CYS A 402 4.78 -8.65 5.05
CA CYS A 402 5.67 -7.51 5.26
C CYS A 402 4.93 -6.18 5.49
N VAL A 403 3.60 -6.23 5.66
CA VAL A 403 2.76 -5.08 6.02
C VAL A 403 2.28 -5.26 7.44
N HIS A 404 2.84 -4.50 8.36
CA HIS A 404 2.59 -4.65 9.79
C HIS A 404 1.85 -3.45 10.36
N VAL A 405 0.96 -3.71 11.33
CA VAL A 405 0.27 -2.66 12.08
C VAL A 405 1.00 -2.47 13.42
N GLY A 406 1.45 -1.24 13.67
CA GLY A 406 2.19 -0.89 14.88
C GLY A 406 1.30 -0.62 16.07
N THR A 407 0.15 0.01 15.86
CA THR A 407 -0.78 0.37 16.92
C THR A 407 -1.87 -0.67 17.06
N GLN A 408 -1.92 -1.37 18.18
CA GLN A 408 -3.06 -2.24 18.49
C GLN A 408 -4.20 -1.41 19.07
N ARG A 409 -5.34 -1.39 18.38
CA ARG A 409 -6.56 -0.76 18.88
C ARG A 409 -7.00 -1.44 20.18
N GLY A 410 -7.02 -0.71 21.28
CA GLY A 410 -7.67 -1.10 22.53
C GLY A 410 -6.79 -1.79 23.57
N ALA A 411 -5.48 -1.85 23.41
CA ALA A 411 -4.56 -2.31 24.45
C ALA A 411 -3.60 -1.17 24.86
N PRO A 412 -3.90 -0.43 25.93
CA PRO A 412 -3.08 0.70 26.37
C PRO A 412 -1.67 0.31 26.83
N ASP A 413 -1.44 -0.93 27.24
CA ASP A 413 -0.21 -1.36 27.91
C ASP A 413 0.48 -2.58 27.29
N ALA A 414 -0.01 -3.08 26.13
CA ALA A 414 0.69 -4.16 25.46
C ALA A 414 1.99 -3.64 24.84
N GLU A 415 3.09 -4.28 25.12
CA GLU A 415 4.31 -4.14 24.33
C GLU A 415 3.93 -4.22 22.85
N HIS A 416 4.27 -3.17 22.06
CA HIS A 416 3.82 -3.02 20.69
C HIS A 416 4.41 -4.12 19.83
N GLN A 417 3.70 -5.21 19.71
CA GLN A 417 4.02 -6.27 18.78
C GLN A 417 3.35 -5.97 17.45
N CYS A 418 4.14 -5.63 16.45
CA CYS A 418 3.66 -5.51 15.10
C CYS A 418 3.05 -6.83 14.63
N ALA A 419 1.77 -6.77 14.27
CA ALA A 419 1.08 -7.93 13.73
C ALA A 419 0.78 -7.72 12.23
N PRO A 420 0.67 -8.81 11.45
CA PRO A 420 0.26 -8.75 10.05
C PRO A 420 -1.05 -8.00 9.87
N PHE A 421 -1.12 -7.09 8.89
CA PHE A 421 -2.30 -6.26 8.65
C PHE A 421 -3.60 -7.07 8.56
N CYS A 422 -3.61 -8.16 7.77
CA CYS A 422 -4.81 -8.97 7.59
C CYS A 422 -5.29 -9.61 8.91
N ALA A 423 -4.38 -10.05 9.77
CA ALA A 423 -4.72 -10.61 11.07
C ALA A 423 -5.37 -9.54 11.97
N VAL A 424 -4.75 -8.35 12.06
CA VAL A 424 -5.30 -7.24 12.86
C VAL A 424 -6.69 -6.85 12.37
N GLN A 425 -6.89 -6.73 11.06
CA GLN A 425 -8.18 -6.33 10.50
C GLN A 425 -9.25 -7.40 10.66
N ALA A 426 -8.90 -8.67 10.60
CA ALA A 426 -9.84 -9.76 10.81
C ALA A 426 -10.29 -9.87 12.28
N TRP A 427 -9.38 -9.67 13.23
CA TRP A 427 -9.61 -9.91 14.66
C TRP A 427 -9.93 -8.65 15.46
N ALA A 428 -9.41 -7.48 15.12
CA ALA A 428 -9.65 -6.25 15.86
C ALA A 428 -11.13 -5.85 15.97
N PRO A 429 -11.99 -6.08 14.96
CA PRO A 429 -13.41 -5.81 15.09
C PRO A 429 -14.15 -6.78 16.04
N LEU A 430 -13.56 -7.93 16.34
CA LEU A 430 -14.14 -8.94 17.23
C LEU A 430 -13.83 -8.64 18.70
N SER A 431 -12.93 -7.72 19.02
CA SER A 431 -12.62 -7.33 20.39
C SER A 431 -13.72 -6.46 21.03
N GLY A 432 -14.29 -6.88 22.13
CA GLY A 432 -15.22 -6.10 22.95
C GLY A 432 -16.70 -6.18 22.52
N THR A 433 -17.29 -5.04 22.13
CA THR A 433 -18.74 -4.92 21.83
C THR A 433 -19.26 -5.85 20.76
N LYS A 434 -18.47 -6.17 19.75
CA LYS A 434 -18.91 -7.00 18.62
C LYS A 434 -18.92 -8.50 18.93
N LEU A 435 -18.01 -9.00 19.76
CA LEU A 435 -18.11 -10.36 20.33
C LEU A 435 -19.37 -10.52 21.17
N ALA A 436 -19.71 -9.51 21.97
CA ALA A 436 -20.95 -9.51 22.74
C ALA A 436 -22.21 -9.37 21.88
N GLU A 437 -22.13 -8.73 20.71
CA GLU A 437 -23.22 -8.69 19.72
C GLU A 437 -23.37 -10.00 18.95
N LEU A 438 -22.26 -10.62 18.54
CA LEU A 438 -22.26 -11.93 17.89
C LEU A 438 -22.76 -13.02 18.84
N ALA A 439 -22.28 -13.02 20.07
CA ALA A 439 -22.78 -13.95 21.10
C ALA A 439 -24.28 -13.77 21.39
N ARG A 440 -24.82 -12.55 21.29
CA ARG A 440 -26.26 -12.30 21.38
C ARG A 440 -27.04 -12.76 20.15
N ARG A 441 -26.43 -12.73 18.96
CA ARG A 441 -27.06 -13.22 17.71
C ARG A 441 -27.07 -14.73 17.59
N GLU A 442 -26.08 -15.43 18.12
CA GLU A 442 -26.03 -16.90 18.16
C GLU A 442 -27.19 -17.50 18.97
N HIS A 443 -27.72 -16.79 19.95
CA HIS A 443 -28.90 -17.22 20.68
C HIS A 443 -30.23 -17.00 19.93
N THR A 444 -30.22 -16.40 18.76
CA THR A 444 -31.40 -16.11 17.94
C THR A 444 -31.45 -16.87 16.60
N VAL A 445 -30.42 -17.66 16.29
CA VAL A 445 -30.45 -18.54 15.12
C VAL A 445 -31.11 -19.86 15.53
N PRO A 446 -32.29 -20.22 15.04
CA PRO A 446 -32.87 -21.56 15.28
C PRO A 446 -31.88 -22.58 14.73
N LEU A 447 -31.37 -23.47 15.56
CA LEU A 447 -30.70 -24.67 15.10
C LEU A 447 -31.65 -25.35 14.12
N LEU A 448 -31.30 -25.39 12.83
CA LEU A 448 -31.93 -26.25 11.88
C LEU A 448 -31.75 -27.68 12.42
N SER A 449 -32.81 -28.25 12.96
CA SER A 449 -32.87 -29.66 13.30
C SER A 449 -32.69 -30.43 12.00
N VAL A 450 -31.52 -31.04 11.85
CA VAL A 450 -31.33 -32.08 10.85
C VAL A 450 -32.14 -33.27 11.37
N GLU A 451 -33.34 -33.42 10.93
CA GLU A 451 -34.07 -34.70 11.09
C GLU A 451 -33.34 -35.75 10.26
N ALA A 452 -32.99 -36.84 10.95
CA ALA A 452 -32.27 -37.98 10.41
C ALA A 452 -33.12 -38.78 9.39
#